data_7177b015fdf44c6be5591622c0f12763
#
_entry.id   7177b015fdf44c6be5591622c0f12763
#
_cell.length_a   1.000
_cell.length_b   1.000
_cell.length_c   1.000
_cell.angle_alpha   90.00
_cell.angle_beta   90.00
_cell.angle_gamma   90.00
#
_symmetry.space_group_name_H-M   'P 1'
#
loop_
_entity.id
_entity.type
_entity.pdbx_description
1 polymer ?
#
loop_
_entity_poly.entity_id
_entity_poly.type
_entity_poly.pdbx_seq_one_letter_code
_entity_poly.pdbx_strand_id
1 'polypeptide(L)'
;MTQQQTGRPIRSIAVIGGGSAGWMAAAAISKFFGRTIEVVLVESEEIGIIGVGEATVPHLSAFNRLLEIDEAEFVRQTQGSFKLGIQFNDWGRIGDSYIHGFGTIGREIGLLPFHQYWLKARAQGRGRDIGHYSLNTVAAPLGKFTAAPSDAPPNSPLADIAYAYHFDATLYARFLRRRAEARGARRVEGKVVAVHRETERGFVESVQLEGGEQIRADLFLDCTGFRALLIGQSLEVEFDDWTHWLPCDRALAVPCEKVGPPTPYTRSTAHKAGWQWRIPLQHRTGNGHVYSSQFTTDERAADILLSNLDGKALADPKPLRFTSGKRRKLWDRNVIALGLAGGFLEPLESTAIYLVQAGINRLMSLFPNADCDVALQNVYNQQADFEYERIRDFLILHYHVTQRTDSAFWNHVRTMRVPDSLQEYIDLFVANGQFFRNGTEMFGLTSWVQVMLGQGLYPRTYHPAVDWISDSDLHALVDHVEKVVASNLSLMPAHDQFIARCCAAPAG
;
A
#
# COMPACT_ATOMS: atom_id res chain seq x y z
N MET A 1 16.56 14.00 -44.68
CA MET A 1 15.70 14.10 -43.48
C MET A 1 14.48 13.25 -43.73
N THR A 2 14.47 12.03 -43.27
CA THR A 2 13.31 11.13 -43.28
C THR A 2 12.25 11.75 -42.37
N GLN A 3 11.05 12.06 -42.93
CA GLN A 3 9.89 12.39 -42.11
C GLN A 3 9.69 11.27 -41.08
N GLN A 4 9.90 11.58 -39.79
CA GLN A 4 9.48 10.71 -38.72
C GLN A 4 7.95 10.58 -38.86
N GLN A 5 7.47 9.39 -39.24
CA GLN A 5 6.07 9.03 -39.09
C GLN A 5 5.77 9.08 -37.59
N THR A 6 5.19 10.20 -37.15
CA THR A 6 4.57 10.28 -35.83
C THR A 6 3.39 9.31 -35.85
N GLY A 7 3.42 8.27 -35.02
CA GLY A 7 2.31 7.32 -34.92
C GLY A 7 0.98 8.02 -34.62
N ARG A 8 -0.14 7.40 -34.94
CA ARG A 8 -1.48 7.97 -34.69
C ARG A 8 -1.67 8.24 -33.18
N PRO A 9 -2.05 9.48 -32.78
CA PRO A 9 -2.24 9.77 -31.37
C PRO A 9 -3.43 9.01 -30.76
N ILE A 10 -3.35 8.66 -29.48
CA ILE A 10 -4.48 8.19 -28.68
C ILE A 10 -5.53 9.30 -28.60
N ARG A 11 -6.78 9.01 -28.94
CA ARG A 11 -7.91 9.92 -28.85
C ARG A 11 -8.99 9.46 -27.87
N SER A 12 -9.00 8.17 -27.54
CA SER A 12 -9.99 7.59 -26.66
C SER A 12 -9.38 6.55 -25.72
N ILE A 13 -9.80 6.55 -24.46
CA ILE A 13 -9.41 5.60 -23.44
C ILE A 13 -10.68 5.06 -22.78
N ALA A 14 -10.82 3.74 -22.75
CA ALA A 14 -11.87 3.05 -22.02
C ALA A 14 -11.30 2.47 -20.71
N VAL A 15 -11.85 2.90 -19.58
CA VAL A 15 -11.55 2.35 -18.26
C VAL A 15 -12.66 1.35 -17.91
N ILE A 16 -12.31 0.09 -17.76
CA ILE A 16 -13.27 -0.97 -17.49
C ILE A 16 -13.18 -1.38 -16.02
N GLY A 17 -14.21 -0.99 -15.25
CA GLY A 17 -14.32 -1.20 -13.81
C GLY A 17 -14.29 0.11 -13.01
N GLY A 18 -15.30 0.32 -12.17
CA GLY A 18 -15.57 1.57 -11.42
C GLY A 18 -15.16 1.53 -9.94
N GLY A 19 -14.25 0.65 -9.55
CA GLY A 19 -13.65 0.67 -8.22
C GLY A 19 -12.64 1.81 -8.05
N SER A 20 -11.94 1.84 -6.91
CA SER A 20 -10.92 2.87 -6.62
C SER A 20 -9.88 2.97 -7.76
N ALA A 21 -9.42 1.84 -8.30
CA ALA A 21 -8.44 1.82 -9.39
C ALA A 21 -8.94 2.52 -10.66
N GLY A 22 -10.18 2.22 -11.09
CA GLY A 22 -10.77 2.83 -12.29
C GLY A 22 -10.99 4.32 -12.13
N TRP A 23 -11.55 4.77 -11.01
CA TRP A 23 -11.77 6.19 -10.78
C TRP A 23 -10.49 6.97 -10.52
N MET A 24 -9.44 6.36 -9.93
CA MET A 24 -8.10 6.95 -9.87
C MET A 24 -7.53 7.19 -11.28
N ALA A 25 -7.62 6.19 -12.15
CA ALA A 25 -7.16 6.28 -13.53
C ALA A 25 -7.95 7.33 -14.32
N ALA A 26 -9.29 7.29 -14.28
CA ALA A 26 -10.15 8.24 -14.97
C ALA A 26 -9.91 9.69 -14.48
N ALA A 27 -9.75 9.90 -13.17
CA ALA A 27 -9.47 11.21 -12.60
C ALA A 27 -8.10 11.74 -13.04
N ALA A 28 -7.07 10.90 -13.08
CA ALA A 28 -5.74 11.28 -13.53
C ALA A 28 -5.74 11.64 -15.02
N ILE A 29 -6.26 10.76 -15.88
CA ILE A 29 -6.27 10.96 -17.33
C ILE A 29 -7.08 12.22 -17.70
N SER A 30 -8.28 12.39 -17.13
CA SER A 30 -9.10 13.56 -17.41
C SER A 30 -8.49 14.86 -16.87
N LYS A 31 -7.67 14.80 -15.81
CA LYS A 31 -6.91 15.96 -15.31
C LYS A 31 -5.80 16.36 -16.27
N PHE A 32 -5.03 15.41 -16.78
CA PHE A 32 -3.84 15.68 -17.59
C PHE A 32 -4.18 16.03 -19.05
N PHE A 33 -5.15 15.33 -19.64
CA PHE A 33 -5.48 15.49 -21.06
C PHE A 33 -6.74 16.32 -21.30
N GLY A 34 -7.53 16.57 -20.25
CA GLY A 34 -8.77 17.33 -20.40
C GLY A 34 -9.69 16.70 -21.43
N ARG A 35 -10.16 17.51 -22.39
CA ARG A 35 -11.03 17.06 -23.49
C ARG A 35 -10.27 16.63 -24.75
N THR A 36 -8.95 16.62 -24.73
CA THR A 36 -8.13 16.15 -25.88
C THR A 36 -8.21 14.65 -26.06
N ILE A 37 -8.46 13.90 -25.00
CA ILE A 37 -8.70 12.46 -25.01
C ILE A 37 -10.08 12.22 -24.43
N GLU A 38 -10.91 11.49 -25.15
CA GLU A 38 -12.19 11.00 -24.64
C GLU A 38 -11.92 9.91 -23.59
N VAL A 39 -12.44 10.09 -22.38
CA VAL A 39 -12.35 9.11 -21.31
C VAL A 39 -13.73 8.54 -21.02
N VAL A 40 -13.90 7.23 -21.22
CA VAL A 40 -15.13 6.51 -20.92
C VAL A 40 -14.83 5.51 -19.80
N LEU A 41 -15.56 5.57 -18.69
CA LEU A 41 -15.49 4.57 -17.65
C LEU A 41 -16.76 3.73 -17.65
N VAL A 42 -16.60 2.42 -17.74
CA VAL A 42 -17.67 1.42 -17.67
C VAL A 42 -17.67 0.77 -16.30
N GLU A 43 -18.79 0.84 -15.61
CA GLU A 43 -19.00 0.14 -14.33
C GLU A 43 -20.43 -0.38 -14.21
N SER A 44 -20.66 -1.32 -13.30
CA SER A 44 -21.99 -1.81 -12.97
C SER A 44 -22.25 -1.72 -11.48
N GLU A 45 -23.33 -1.04 -11.09
CA GLU A 45 -23.79 -0.94 -9.71
C GLU A 45 -24.17 -2.31 -9.12
N GLU A 46 -24.60 -3.24 -9.98
CA GLU A 46 -24.91 -4.63 -9.58
C GLU A 46 -23.68 -5.36 -9.02
N ILE A 47 -22.49 -5.14 -9.63
CA ILE A 47 -21.25 -5.78 -9.21
C ILE A 47 -20.76 -5.16 -7.88
N GLY A 48 -20.99 -3.87 -7.70
CA GLY A 48 -20.63 -3.12 -6.50
C GLY A 48 -19.12 -3.01 -6.27
N ILE A 49 -18.75 -2.35 -5.19
CA ILE A 49 -17.37 -2.19 -4.72
C ILE A 49 -17.20 -3.06 -3.46
N ILE A 50 -16.02 -3.63 -3.29
CA ILE A 50 -15.66 -4.27 -2.02
C ILE A 50 -15.45 -3.13 -1.01
N GLY A 51 -16.51 -2.78 -0.29
CA GLY A 51 -16.58 -1.65 0.64
C GLY A 51 -15.88 -1.93 1.97
N VAL A 52 -14.57 -2.07 1.94
CA VAL A 52 -13.73 -2.13 3.15
C VAL A 52 -13.08 -0.77 3.42
N GLY A 53 -12.67 -0.52 4.65
CA GLY A 53 -11.77 0.59 4.94
C GLY A 53 -10.42 0.29 4.31
N GLU A 54 -9.86 1.28 3.60
CA GLU A 54 -8.52 1.22 3.03
C GLU A 54 -7.51 1.91 3.94
N ALA A 55 -6.33 1.32 4.04
CA ALA A 55 -5.15 1.96 4.59
C ALA A 55 -4.15 2.19 3.48
N THR A 56 -3.37 3.26 3.58
CA THR A 56 -2.44 3.65 2.52
C THR A 56 -1.03 3.89 3.05
N VAL A 57 -0.17 4.29 2.13
CA VAL A 57 1.22 4.70 2.37
C VAL A 57 1.37 6.19 1.97
N PRO A 58 2.42 6.90 2.42
CA PRO A 58 2.54 8.34 2.24
C PRO A 58 2.45 8.85 0.79
N HIS A 59 2.73 7.99 -0.18
CA HIS A 59 2.70 8.33 -1.62
C HIS A 59 1.35 8.85 -2.09
N LEU A 60 0.23 8.48 -1.45
CA LEU A 60 -1.11 8.94 -1.85
C LEU A 60 -1.26 10.46 -1.74
N SER A 61 -0.59 11.10 -0.78
CA SER A 61 -0.65 12.57 -0.66
C SER A 61 -0.10 13.28 -1.89
N ALA A 62 0.97 12.75 -2.49
CA ALA A 62 1.54 13.29 -3.72
C ALA A 62 0.60 13.10 -4.91
N PHE A 63 -0.05 11.94 -5.02
CA PHE A 63 -1.04 11.68 -6.06
C PHE A 63 -2.27 12.60 -5.93
N ASN A 64 -2.79 12.79 -4.73
CA ASN A 64 -3.90 13.70 -4.49
C ASN A 64 -3.53 15.15 -4.82
N ARG A 65 -2.33 15.61 -4.45
CA ARG A 65 -1.85 16.96 -4.85
C ARG A 65 -1.76 17.12 -6.38
N LEU A 66 -1.29 16.08 -7.08
CA LEU A 66 -1.24 16.07 -8.55
C LEU A 66 -2.64 16.25 -9.17
N LEU A 67 -3.66 15.68 -8.52
CA LEU A 67 -5.06 15.83 -8.92
C LEU A 67 -5.71 17.13 -8.41
N GLU A 68 -4.97 18.01 -7.72
CA GLU A 68 -5.47 19.25 -7.10
C GLU A 68 -6.58 18.96 -6.08
N ILE A 69 -6.40 17.88 -5.30
CA ILE A 69 -7.31 17.51 -4.24
C ILE A 69 -6.82 18.14 -2.94
N ASP A 70 -7.67 18.96 -2.33
CA ASP A 70 -7.44 19.46 -0.96
C ASP A 70 -7.49 18.33 0.05
N GLU A 71 -6.50 18.27 0.93
CA GLU A 71 -6.35 17.18 1.89
C GLU A 71 -7.52 17.15 2.90
N ALA A 72 -7.93 18.31 3.40
CA ALA A 72 -9.02 18.38 4.38
C ALA A 72 -10.36 17.98 3.73
N GLU A 73 -10.59 18.39 2.48
CA GLU A 73 -11.74 17.96 1.69
C GLU A 73 -11.72 16.43 1.49
N PHE A 74 -10.58 15.88 1.08
CA PHE A 74 -10.41 14.44 0.88
C PHE A 74 -10.74 13.65 2.15
N VAL A 75 -10.10 13.98 3.28
CA VAL A 75 -10.31 13.27 4.55
C VAL A 75 -11.76 13.39 5.01
N ARG A 76 -12.37 14.57 4.87
CA ARG A 76 -13.78 14.81 5.21
C ARG A 76 -14.74 13.99 4.36
N GLN A 77 -14.57 14.02 3.04
CA GLN A 77 -15.46 13.35 2.07
C GLN A 77 -15.35 11.83 2.09
N THR A 78 -14.23 11.30 2.55
CA THR A 78 -13.98 9.86 2.62
C THR A 78 -14.13 9.29 4.03
N GLN A 79 -14.60 10.08 4.99
CA GLN A 79 -14.70 9.71 6.41
C GLN A 79 -13.34 9.22 6.96
N GLY A 80 -12.26 9.77 6.42
CA GLY A 80 -10.91 9.29 6.63
C GLY A 80 -10.31 9.70 7.97
N SER A 81 -9.16 9.11 8.27
CA SER A 81 -8.28 9.48 9.37
C SER A 81 -6.83 9.42 8.92
N PHE A 82 -5.90 9.90 9.75
CA PHE A 82 -4.47 9.89 9.42
C PHE A 82 -3.77 8.65 9.96
N LYS A 83 -2.66 8.28 9.32
CA LYS A 83 -1.90 7.08 9.61
C LYS A 83 -0.41 7.40 9.70
N LEU A 84 0.22 7.12 10.84
CA LEU A 84 1.65 7.29 11.09
C LEU A 84 2.47 6.01 10.87
N GLY A 85 1.80 4.87 10.76
CA GLY A 85 2.44 3.57 10.59
C GLY A 85 1.48 2.41 10.77
N ILE A 86 2.04 1.22 10.95
CA ILE A 86 1.32 -0.03 11.23
C ILE A 86 1.85 -0.63 12.52
N GLN A 87 0.96 -0.94 13.45
CA GLN A 87 1.30 -1.70 14.65
C GLN A 87 1.15 -3.20 14.36
N PHE A 88 2.20 -3.95 14.59
CA PHE A 88 2.26 -5.39 14.47
C PHE A 88 2.24 -6.03 15.85
N ASN A 89 1.20 -6.80 16.15
CA ASN A 89 1.04 -7.53 17.41
C ASN A 89 1.18 -9.03 17.17
N ASP A 90 1.93 -9.71 18.02
CA ASP A 90 2.13 -11.17 17.99
C ASP A 90 2.85 -11.70 16.73
N TRP A 91 3.55 -10.85 15.97
CA TRP A 91 4.26 -11.28 14.76
C TRP A 91 5.61 -11.91 15.04
N GLY A 92 6.45 -11.31 15.89
CA GLY A 92 7.72 -11.87 16.31
C GLY A 92 7.52 -13.04 17.24
N ARG A 93 6.88 -12.78 18.38
CA ARG A 93 6.44 -13.76 19.40
C ARG A 93 5.06 -13.37 19.89
N ILE A 94 4.34 -14.30 20.49
CA ILE A 94 3.08 -13.99 21.17
C ILE A 94 3.38 -13.05 22.35
N GLY A 95 2.67 -11.92 22.41
CA GLY A 95 2.87 -10.83 23.38
C GLY A 95 3.79 -9.71 22.90
N ASP A 96 4.54 -9.88 21.80
CA ASP A 96 5.36 -8.81 21.23
C ASP A 96 4.51 -7.81 20.45
N SER A 97 4.94 -6.55 20.47
CA SER A 97 4.37 -5.49 19.66
C SER A 97 5.45 -4.53 19.19
N TYR A 98 5.41 -4.16 17.91
CA TYR A 98 6.24 -3.11 17.35
C TYR A 98 5.44 -2.27 16.36
N ILE A 99 5.94 -1.07 16.05
CA ILE A 99 5.35 -0.21 15.02
C ILE A 99 6.34 -0.06 13.86
N HIS A 100 5.89 -0.39 12.67
CA HIS A 100 6.51 0.04 11.42
C HIS A 100 5.98 1.45 11.13
N GLY A 101 6.71 2.47 11.59
CA GLY A 101 6.38 3.88 11.43
C GLY A 101 6.87 4.44 10.11
N PHE A 102 6.13 5.37 9.53
CA PHE A 102 6.62 6.15 8.40
C PHE A 102 7.67 7.17 8.87
N GLY A 103 8.45 7.72 7.93
CA GLY A 103 9.46 8.73 8.24
C GLY A 103 10.80 8.15 8.68
N THR A 104 11.49 8.86 9.54
CA THR A 104 12.89 8.59 9.88
C THR A 104 13.07 8.05 11.30
N ILE A 105 14.17 7.33 11.51
CA ILE A 105 14.67 6.93 12.83
C ILE A 105 16.00 7.65 13.05
N GLY A 106 16.01 8.62 13.96
CA GLY A 106 17.18 9.49 14.12
C GLY A 106 17.54 10.18 12.81
N ARG A 107 18.81 10.51 12.66
CA ARG A 107 19.38 11.08 11.43
C ARG A 107 20.68 10.40 11.06
N GLU A 108 21.05 10.49 9.79
CA GLU A 108 22.38 10.12 9.35
C GLU A 108 23.43 11.03 9.99
N ILE A 109 24.54 10.44 10.42
CA ILE A 109 25.68 11.13 11.02
C ILE A 109 26.90 10.78 10.20
N GLY A 110 27.45 11.78 9.52
CA GLY A 110 28.43 11.54 8.48
C GLY A 110 27.81 10.74 7.32
N LEU A 111 28.32 9.54 7.09
CA LEU A 111 27.85 8.63 6.05
C LEU A 111 27.07 7.42 6.59
N LEU A 112 26.80 7.38 7.89
CA LEU A 112 26.18 6.23 8.54
C LEU A 112 24.79 6.57 9.08
N PRO A 113 23.80 5.68 8.86
CA PRO A 113 22.49 5.84 9.41
C PRO A 113 22.50 5.65 10.94
N PHE A 114 21.59 6.33 11.62
CA PHE A 114 21.52 6.36 13.08
C PHE A 114 21.47 4.97 13.72
N HIS A 115 20.80 4.00 13.11
CA HIS A 115 20.67 2.66 13.69
C HIS A 115 22.02 1.96 13.88
N GLN A 116 23.07 2.31 13.14
CA GLN A 116 24.42 1.75 13.34
C GLN A 116 25.01 2.22 14.68
N TYR A 117 24.83 3.49 15.02
CA TYR A 117 25.23 4.04 16.32
C TYR A 117 24.40 3.46 17.45
N TRP A 118 23.09 3.30 17.21
CA TRP A 118 22.17 2.64 18.15
C TRP A 118 22.56 1.19 18.42
N LEU A 119 22.98 0.43 17.41
CA LEU A 119 23.44 -0.96 17.57
C LEU A 119 24.65 -1.05 18.50
N LYS A 120 25.65 -0.15 18.36
CA LYS A 120 26.80 -0.07 19.27
C LYS A 120 26.35 0.27 20.69
N ALA A 121 25.51 1.30 20.86
CA ALA A 121 25.01 1.69 22.18
C ALA A 121 24.23 0.55 22.85
N ARG A 122 23.40 -0.17 22.10
CA ARG A 122 22.65 -1.32 22.60
C ARG A 122 23.56 -2.49 22.99
N ALA A 123 24.62 -2.76 22.25
CA ALA A 123 25.63 -3.76 22.62
C ALA A 123 26.32 -3.42 23.95
N GLN A 124 26.38 -2.14 24.31
CA GLN A 124 26.89 -1.66 25.59
C GLN A 124 25.82 -1.60 26.71
N GLY A 125 24.61 -2.14 26.46
CA GLY A 125 23.49 -2.12 27.40
C GLY A 125 22.80 -0.76 27.52
N ARG A 126 23.00 0.13 26.54
CA ARG A 126 22.40 1.47 26.48
C ARG A 126 21.39 1.57 25.36
N GLY A 127 20.49 2.54 25.51
CA GLY A 127 19.45 2.80 24.51
C GLY A 127 18.19 1.95 24.71
N ARG A 128 17.06 2.53 24.34
CA ARG A 128 15.74 1.89 24.33
C ARG A 128 15.52 1.17 22.98
N ASP A 129 14.36 0.56 22.78
CA ASP A 129 14.01 -0.01 21.48
C ASP A 129 14.06 1.04 20.38
N ILE A 130 14.47 0.62 19.18
CA ILE A 130 14.76 1.52 18.07
C ILE A 130 13.59 2.47 17.71
N GLY A 131 12.35 2.04 17.93
CA GLY A 131 11.16 2.85 17.74
C GLY A 131 11.09 4.13 18.58
N HIS A 132 11.79 4.20 19.72
CA HIS A 132 11.82 5.40 20.57
C HIS A 132 12.58 6.58 19.93
N TYR A 133 13.33 6.31 18.87
CA TYR A 133 14.10 7.31 18.12
C TYR A 133 13.39 7.78 16.85
N SER A 134 12.08 7.48 16.71
CA SER A 134 11.22 7.94 15.62
C SER A 134 9.98 8.63 16.20
N LEU A 135 9.71 9.86 15.74
CA LEU A 135 8.53 10.61 16.20
C LEU A 135 7.23 9.87 15.86
N ASN A 136 7.14 9.32 14.66
CA ASN A 136 5.96 8.57 14.20
C ASN A 136 5.65 7.37 15.10
N THR A 137 6.69 6.60 15.43
CA THR A 137 6.56 5.38 16.23
C THR A 137 6.15 5.66 17.67
N VAL A 138 6.62 6.79 18.24
CA VAL A 138 6.26 7.20 19.60
C VAL A 138 4.89 7.88 19.65
N ALA A 139 4.55 8.70 18.66
CA ALA A 139 3.28 9.43 18.60
C ALA A 139 2.07 8.51 18.36
N ALA A 140 2.24 7.50 17.51
CA ALA A 140 1.15 6.63 17.10
C ALA A 140 0.42 5.95 18.28
N PRO A 141 1.06 5.21 19.19
CA PRO A 141 0.38 4.55 20.31
C PRO A 141 -0.19 5.53 21.34
N LEU A 142 0.31 6.77 21.37
CA LEU A 142 -0.21 7.83 22.23
C LEU A 142 -1.39 8.58 21.62
N GLY A 143 -1.87 8.15 20.44
CA GLY A 143 -2.99 8.78 19.76
C GLY A 143 -2.72 10.22 19.34
N LYS A 144 -1.47 10.60 19.08
CA LYS A 144 -1.07 11.95 18.69
C LYS A 144 -0.78 12.03 17.20
N PHE A 145 -1.17 13.15 16.60
CA PHE A 145 -0.94 13.40 15.18
C PHE A 145 -0.84 14.89 14.88
N THR A 146 0.04 15.24 13.94
CA THR A 146 0.02 16.52 13.24
C THR A 146 0.53 16.32 11.81
N ALA A 147 0.06 17.12 10.87
CA ALA A 147 0.74 17.31 9.59
C ALA A 147 2.00 18.16 9.82
N ALA A 148 2.96 18.14 8.89
CA ALA A 148 4.15 18.97 9.01
C ALA A 148 3.76 20.46 9.08
N PRO A 149 4.04 21.15 10.21
CA PRO A 149 3.74 22.57 10.32
C PRO A 149 4.62 23.38 9.35
N SER A 150 4.05 24.42 8.73
CA SER A 150 4.77 25.29 7.80
C SER A 150 5.93 26.06 8.44
N ASP A 151 5.88 26.27 9.75
CA ASP A 151 6.85 26.95 10.60
C ASP A 151 7.76 25.99 11.39
N ALA A 152 7.68 24.68 11.11
CA ALA A 152 8.55 23.71 11.76
C ALA A 152 10.01 24.03 11.48
N PRO A 153 10.87 24.02 12.51
CA PRO A 153 12.31 24.27 12.31
C PRO A 153 12.87 23.28 11.28
N PRO A 154 13.68 23.75 10.32
CA PRO A 154 14.37 22.86 9.40
C PRO A 154 15.11 21.76 10.16
N ASN A 155 15.04 20.55 9.67
CA ASN A 155 15.68 19.40 10.32
C ASN A 155 15.06 18.96 11.67
N SER A 156 13.88 19.43 12.05
CA SER A 156 13.14 18.85 13.17
C SER A 156 12.38 17.58 12.73
N PRO A 157 12.14 16.62 13.64
CA PRO A 157 11.27 15.47 13.32
C PRO A 157 9.86 15.86 12.87
N LEU A 158 9.34 17.02 13.27
CA LEU A 158 8.05 17.54 12.81
C LEU A 158 8.08 18.02 11.36
N ALA A 159 9.21 18.56 10.90
CA ALA A 159 9.36 18.97 9.48
C ALA A 159 9.37 17.75 8.55
N ASP A 160 9.90 16.63 9.03
CA ASP A 160 10.08 15.39 8.28
C ASP A 160 8.97 14.34 8.58
N ILE A 161 7.90 14.74 9.31
CA ILE A 161 6.83 13.80 9.65
C ILE A 161 6.15 13.26 8.38
N ALA A 162 6.22 11.97 8.18
CA ALA A 162 5.56 11.28 7.07
C ALA A 162 4.28 10.61 7.56
N TYR A 163 3.22 10.73 6.80
CA TYR A 163 1.93 10.12 7.13
C TYR A 163 1.16 9.71 5.89
N ALA A 164 0.22 8.84 6.10
CA ALA A 164 -0.73 8.36 5.12
C ALA A 164 -2.16 8.50 5.66
N TYR A 165 -3.11 7.78 5.07
CA TYR A 165 -4.51 7.90 5.39
C TYR A 165 -5.16 6.53 5.57
N HIS A 166 -6.21 6.52 6.38
CA HIS A 166 -7.27 5.53 6.32
C HIS A 166 -8.49 6.21 5.69
N PHE A 167 -9.23 5.52 4.84
CA PHE A 167 -10.44 6.07 4.24
C PHE A 167 -11.43 4.98 3.80
N ASP A 168 -12.68 5.37 3.58
CA ASP A 168 -13.67 4.49 2.98
C ASP A 168 -13.49 4.43 1.46
N ALA A 169 -13.18 3.24 0.93
CA ALA A 169 -12.89 3.04 -0.50
C ALA A 169 -14.06 3.41 -1.40
N THR A 170 -15.29 3.17 -0.95
CA THR A 170 -16.51 3.50 -1.72
C THR A 170 -16.70 5.01 -1.80
N LEU A 171 -16.47 5.71 -0.69
CA LEU A 171 -16.54 7.17 -0.66
C LEU A 171 -15.44 7.80 -1.49
N TYR A 172 -14.23 7.22 -1.49
CA TYR A 172 -13.12 7.70 -2.32
C TYR A 172 -13.42 7.54 -3.82
N ALA A 173 -13.90 6.38 -4.24
CA ALA A 173 -14.31 6.16 -5.63
C ALA A 173 -15.40 7.17 -6.07
N ARG A 174 -16.42 7.42 -5.22
CA ARG A 174 -17.45 8.44 -5.49
C ARG A 174 -16.89 9.86 -5.55
N PHE A 175 -15.94 10.18 -4.69
CA PHE A 175 -15.27 11.48 -4.66
C PHE A 175 -14.48 11.72 -5.96
N LEU A 176 -13.70 10.74 -6.40
CA LEU A 176 -12.93 10.80 -7.65
C LEU A 176 -13.84 10.83 -8.88
N ARG A 177 -14.95 10.07 -8.87
CA ARG A 177 -15.95 10.08 -9.93
C ARG A 177 -16.45 11.49 -10.20
N ARG A 178 -16.94 12.20 -9.17
CA ARG A 178 -17.43 13.58 -9.33
C ARG A 178 -16.38 14.49 -9.97
N ARG A 179 -15.11 14.34 -9.60
CA ARG A 179 -14.01 15.15 -10.15
C ARG A 179 -13.66 14.78 -11.59
N ALA A 180 -13.68 13.49 -11.93
CA ALA A 180 -13.43 13.02 -13.30
C ALA A 180 -14.56 13.46 -14.24
N GLU A 181 -15.83 13.27 -13.85
CA GLU A 181 -17.00 13.70 -14.62
C GLU A 181 -17.01 15.23 -14.84
N ALA A 182 -16.66 16.03 -13.83
CA ALA A 182 -16.53 17.49 -13.97
C ALA A 182 -15.45 17.90 -14.98
N ARG A 183 -14.46 17.04 -15.25
CA ARG A 183 -13.40 17.25 -16.24
C ARG A 183 -13.70 16.61 -17.61
N GLY A 184 -14.88 16.00 -17.77
CA GLY A 184 -15.36 15.48 -19.05
C GLY A 184 -15.25 13.97 -19.21
N ALA A 185 -14.86 13.22 -18.18
CA ALA A 185 -14.97 11.75 -18.23
C ALA A 185 -16.44 11.34 -18.27
N ARG A 186 -16.77 10.41 -19.15
CA ARG A 186 -18.13 9.87 -19.33
C ARG A 186 -18.25 8.54 -18.59
N ARG A 187 -19.20 8.44 -17.68
CA ARG A 187 -19.59 7.18 -17.06
C ARG A 187 -20.63 6.45 -17.92
N VAL A 188 -20.43 5.17 -18.09
CA VAL A 188 -21.42 4.27 -18.70
C VAL A 188 -21.76 3.17 -17.70
N GLU A 189 -23.05 3.08 -17.37
CA GLU A 189 -23.57 1.99 -16.56
C GLU A 189 -23.76 0.77 -17.45
N GLY A 190 -23.18 -0.36 -17.07
CA GLY A 190 -23.40 -1.60 -17.76
C GLY A 190 -22.38 -2.67 -17.43
N LYS A 191 -22.79 -3.91 -17.63
CA LYS A 191 -21.99 -5.10 -17.39
C LYS A 191 -21.37 -5.56 -18.72
N VAL A 192 -20.04 -5.68 -18.75
CA VAL A 192 -19.34 -6.21 -19.91
C VAL A 192 -19.60 -7.71 -20.04
N VAL A 193 -20.10 -8.12 -21.20
CA VAL A 193 -20.44 -9.52 -21.52
C VAL A 193 -19.55 -10.11 -22.61
N ALA A 194 -18.92 -9.29 -23.46
CA ALA A 194 -17.99 -9.74 -24.48
C ALA A 194 -16.88 -8.73 -24.72
N VAL A 195 -15.73 -9.22 -25.18
CA VAL A 195 -14.56 -8.44 -25.60
C VAL A 195 -14.24 -8.80 -27.03
N HIS A 196 -14.25 -7.83 -27.93
CA HIS A 196 -13.94 -8.02 -29.34
C HIS A 196 -12.51 -7.61 -29.62
N ARG A 197 -11.78 -8.47 -30.35
CA ARG A 197 -10.38 -8.23 -30.72
C ARG A 197 -10.25 -8.17 -32.24
N GLU A 198 -9.40 -7.29 -32.71
CA GLU A 198 -9.02 -7.27 -34.12
C GLU A 198 -8.18 -8.52 -34.49
N THR A 199 -8.31 -8.98 -35.71
CA THR A 199 -7.71 -10.26 -36.16
C THR A 199 -6.19 -10.13 -36.36
N GLU A 200 -5.71 -9.00 -36.87
CA GLU A 200 -4.31 -8.86 -37.31
C GLU A 200 -3.33 -8.70 -36.11
N ARG A 201 -3.56 -7.74 -35.24
CA ARG A 201 -2.66 -7.44 -34.10
C ARG A 201 -3.14 -8.02 -32.78
N GLY A 202 -4.40 -8.50 -32.76
CA GLY A 202 -5.05 -9.00 -31.55
C GLY A 202 -5.33 -7.92 -30.49
N PHE A 203 -5.36 -6.66 -30.89
CA PHE A 203 -5.74 -5.54 -30.01
C PHE A 203 -7.22 -5.65 -29.63
N VAL A 204 -7.58 -5.15 -28.47
CA VAL A 204 -8.99 -4.98 -28.10
C VAL A 204 -9.58 -3.85 -28.93
N GLU A 205 -10.61 -4.16 -29.70
CA GLU A 205 -11.34 -3.21 -30.52
C GLU A 205 -12.50 -2.56 -29.75
N SER A 206 -13.25 -3.38 -29.03
CA SER A 206 -14.39 -2.93 -28.23
C SER A 206 -14.73 -3.89 -27.11
N VAL A 207 -15.46 -3.39 -26.12
CA VAL A 207 -16.20 -4.21 -25.15
C VAL A 207 -17.70 -4.06 -25.41
N GLN A 208 -18.45 -5.14 -25.31
CA GLN A 208 -19.89 -5.16 -25.45
C GLN A 208 -20.55 -5.24 -24.09
N LEU A 209 -21.52 -4.37 -23.85
CA LEU A 209 -22.34 -4.36 -22.65
C LEU A 209 -23.56 -5.27 -22.81
N GLU A 210 -24.13 -5.71 -21.71
CA GLU A 210 -25.32 -6.59 -21.68
C GLU A 210 -26.50 -6.00 -22.47
N GLY A 211 -26.64 -4.66 -22.47
CA GLY A 211 -27.64 -3.94 -23.29
C GLY A 211 -27.34 -3.88 -24.78
N GLY A 212 -26.26 -4.49 -25.28
CA GLY A 212 -25.84 -4.50 -26.68
C GLY A 212 -24.97 -3.30 -27.09
N GLU A 213 -24.82 -2.28 -26.27
CA GLU A 213 -23.93 -1.14 -26.53
C GLU A 213 -22.46 -1.61 -26.64
N GLN A 214 -21.74 -1.08 -27.63
CA GLN A 214 -20.30 -1.32 -27.80
C GLN A 214 -19.49 -0.08 -27.45
N ILE A 215 -18.50 -0.25 -26.56
CA ILE A 215 -17.55 0.80 -26.21
C ILE A 215 -16.24 0.53 -26.93
N ARG A 216 -15.87 1.41 -27.87
CA ARG A 216 -14.62 1.39 -28.63
C ARG A 216 -13.63 2.39 -28.04
N ALA A 217 -12.35 2.03 -28.06
CA ALA A 217 -11.28 2.93 -27.64
C ALA A 217 -9.93 2.57 -28.28
N ASP A 218 -9.00 3.52 -28.30
CA ASP A 218 -7.62 3.28 -28.73
C ASP A 218 -6.81 2.52 -27.66
N LEU A 219 -7.06 2.82 -26.39
CA LEU A 219 -6.40 2.21 -25.23
C LEU A 219 -7.44 1.77 -24.20
N PHE A 220 -7.23 0.63 -23.58
CA PHE A 220 -8.10 0.08 -22.54
C PHE A 220 -7.35 -0.05 -21.21
N LEU A 221 -7.97 0.37 -20.12
CA LEU A 221 -7.48 0.14 -18.78
C LEU A 221 -8.34 -0.93 -18.10
N ASP A 222 -7.74 -2.08 -17.83
CA ASP A 222 -8.43 -3.18 -17.13
C ASP A 222 -8.39 -2.95 -15.62
N CYS A 223 -9.49 -2.45 -15.08
CA CYS A 223 -9.73 -2.23 -13.66
C CYS A 223 -10.82 -3.18 -13.12
N THR A 224 -11.00 -4.36 -13.76
CA THR A 224 -12.11 -5.29 -13.48
C THR A 224 -11.87 -6.19 -12.27
N GLY A 225 -10.89 -5.84 -11.44
CA GLY A 225 -10.58 -6.58 -10.22
C GLY A 225 -10.04 -7.97 -10.50
N PHE A 226 -10.26 -8.92 -9.61
CA PHE A 226 -9.78 -10.30 -9.76
C PHE A 226 -10.29 -11.00 -11.04
N ARG A 227 -11.35 -10.50 -11.66
CA ARG A 227 -11.85 -11.04 -12.94
C ARG A 227 -10.86 -10.85 -14.09
N ALA A 228 -10.11 -9.75 -14.10
CA ALA A 228 -9.13 -9.41 -15.13
C ALA A 228 -9.67 -9.68 -16.55
N LEU A 229 -10.82 -9.09 -16.85
CA LEU A 229 -11.61 -9.42 -18.07
C LEU A 229 -10.83 -9.22 -19.37
N LEU A 230 -10.03 -8.15 -19.44
CA LEU A 230 -9.29 -7.82 -20.64
C LEU A 230 -7.92 -8.52 -20.62
N ILE A 231 -7.10 -8.23 -19.62
CA ILE A 231 -5.71 -8.70 -19.58
C ILE A 231 -5.63 -10.22 -19.36
N GLY A 232 -6.49 -10.76 -18.48
CA GLY A 232 -6.47 -12.17 -18.10
C GLY A 232 -7.33 -13.05 -18.96
N GLN A 233 -8.61 -12.70 -19.15
CA GLN A 233 -9.55 -13.58 -19.87
C GLN A 233 -9.48 -13.40 -21.39
N SER A 234 -9.39 -12.16 -21.88
CA SER A 234 -9.39 -11.91 -23.33
C SER A 234 -7.99 -12.00 -23.94
N LEU A 235 -6.97 -11.38 -23.32
CA LEU A 235 -5.59 -11.43 -23.83
C LEU A 235 -4.80 -12.65 -23.35
N GLU A 236 -5.34 -13.41 -22.41
CA GLU A 236 -4.76 -14.67 -21.87
C GLU A 236 -3.35 -14.49 -21.27
N VAL A 237 -3.06 -13.29 -20.74
CA VAL A 237 -1.79 -13.06 -20.08
C VAL A 237 -1.71 -13.93 -18.82
N GLU A 238 -0.66 -14.75 -18.73
CA GLU A 238 -0.42 -15.67 -17.62
C GLU A 238 -0.24 -14.95 -16.29
N PHE A 239 -0.49 -15.68 -15.20
CA PHE A 239 -0.38 -15.20 -13.84
C PHE A 239 0.74 -15.94 -13.11
N ASP A 240 1.64 -15.21 -12.48
CA ASP A 240 2.67 -15.76 -11.60
C ASP A 240 2.10 -15.91 -10.20
N ASP A 241 1.89 -17.15 -9.80
CA ASP A 241 1.34 -17.51 -8.48
C ASP A 241 2.47 -17.57 -7.43
N TRP A 242 2.33 -16.79 -6.37
CA TRP A 242 3.27 -16.67 -5.26
C TRP A 242 2.76 -17.27 -3.94
N THR A 243 1.71 -18.08 -3.99
CA THR A 243 1.09 -18.70 -2.81
C THR A 243 2.04 -19.64 -2.04
N HIS A 244 3.07 -20.15 -2.70
CA HIS A 244 4.13 -20.92 -2.05
C HIS A 244 5.02 -20.10 -1.10
N TRP A 245 5.02 -18.76 -1.21
CA TRP A 245 5.68 -17.84 -0.28
C TRP A 245 4.68 -17.06 0.58
N LEU A 246 3.51 -16.75 0.03
CA LEU A 246 2.43 -16.00 0.68
C LEU A 246 1.19 -16.89 0.73
N PRO A 247 1.12 -17.81 1.71
CA PRO A 247 0.15 -18.92 1.68
C PRO A 247 -1.26 -18.53 2.10
N CYS A 248 -1.50 -17.27 2.46
CA CYS A 248 -2.85 -16.78 2.67
C CYS A 248 -3.58 -16.62 1.33
N ASP A 249 -4.77 -17.20 1.24
CA ASP A 249 -5.59 -17.24 0.03
C ASP A 249 -7.02 -16.75 0.23
N ARG A 250 -7.37 -16.38 1.47
CA ARG A 250 -8.71 -15.95 1.86
C ARG A 250 -8.69 -14.79 2.83
N ALA A 251 -9.75 -14.01 2.80
CA ALA A 251 -10.05 -13.04 3.83
C ALA A 251 -11.53 -12.98 4.14
N LEU A 252 -11.84 -12.60 5.37
CA LEU A 252 -13.18 -12.18 5.81
C LEU A 252 -13.10 -10.70 6.18
N ALA A 253 -14.03 -9.88 5.70
CA ALA A 253 -14.06 -8.46 6.00
C ALA A 253 -15.38 -8.07 6.67
N VAL A 254 -15.32 -7.29 7.76
CA VAL A 254 -16.50 -6.83 8.50
C VAL A 254 -16.26 -5.45 9.10
N PRO A 255 -17.16 -4.48 8.91
CA PRO A 255 -17.13 -3.24 9.66
C PRO A 255 -17.69 -3.45 11.07
N CYS A 256 -17.16 -2.72 12.07
CA CYS A 256 -17.75 -2.65 13.39
C CYS A 256 -17.95 -1.21 13.84
N GLU A 257 -18.77 -1.03 14.88
CA GLU A 257 -18.97 0.26 15.53
C GLU A 257 -17.62 0.83 16.00
N LYS A 258 -17.49 2.14 15.91
CA LYS A 258 -16.34 2.86 16.43
C LYS A 258 -16.36 2.85 17.95
N VAL A 259 -15.24 2.44 18.55
CA VAL A 259 -15.04 2.52 20.00
C VAL A 259 -13.92 3.51 20.30
N GLY A 260 -14.29 4.71 20.74
CA GLY A 260 -13.34 5.78 21.05
C GLY A 260 -12.79 6.53 19.83
N PRO A 261 -11.78 7.38 20.03
CA PRO A 261 -11.11 8.14 18.97
C PRO A 261 -10.38 7.24 17.98
N PRO A 262 -10.32 7.61 16.68
CA PRO A 262 -9.56 6.85 15.70
C PRO A 262 -8.06 6.89 16.05
N THR A 263 -7.40 5.74 16.09
CA THR A 263 -5.94 5.69 16.30
C THR A 263 -5.20 6.09 15.02
N PRO A 264 -4.06 6.82 15.11
CA PRO A 264 -3.31 7.22 13.92
C PRO A 264 -2.39 6.10 13.40
N TYR A 265 -2.85 4.86 13.39
CA TYR A 265 -2.14 3.70 12.85
C TYR A 265 -3.11 2.56 12.51
N THR A 266 -2.73 1.75 11.54
CA THR A 266 -3.37 0.46 11.27
C THR A 266 -2.87 -0.55 12.30
N ARG A 267 -3.72 -1.44 12.81
CA ARG A 267 -3.29 -2.56 13.65
C ARG A 267 -3.35 -3.87 12.86
N SER A 268 -2.24 -4.60 12.87
CA SER A 268 -2.09 -5.93 12.30
C SER A 268 -1.79 -6.92 13.44
N THR A 269 -2.74 -7.79 13.74
CA THR A 269 -2.59 -8.80 14.80
C THR A 269 -2.47 -10.18 14.19
N ALA A 270 -1.36 -10.87 14.47
CA ALA A 270 -1.13 -12.22 13.98
C ALA A 270 -1.93 -13.24 14.77
N HIS A 271 -2.57 -14.19 14.06
CA HIS A 271 -3.32 -15.33 14.59
C HIS A 271 -2.64 -16.65 14.20
N LYS A 272 -3.24 -17.80 14.56
CA LYS A 272 -2.63 -19.13 14.32
C LYS A 272 -2.42 -19.51 12.86
N ALA A 273 -3.20 -18.92 11.92
CA ALA A 273 -3.15 -19.26 10.50
C ALA A 273 -3.33 -18.06 9.57
N GLY A 274 -2.88 -16.88 10.01
CA GLY A 274 -3.04 -15.63 9.31
C GLY A 274 -3.01 -14.43 10.25
N TRP A 275 -3.64 -13.32 9.88
CA TRP A 275 -3.61 -12.08 10.63
C TRP A 275 -4.87 -11.23 10.41
N GLN A 276 -5.19 -10.37 11.37
CA GLN A 276 -6.35 -9.48 11.34
C GLN A 276 -5.89 -8.04 11.21
N TRP A 277 -6.48 -7.29 10.25
CA TRP A 277 -6.32 -5.84 10.19
C TRP A 277 -7.43 -5.12 10.95
N ARG A 278 -7.09 -3.90 11.41
CA ARG A 278 -8.03 -2.95 11.97
C ARG A 278 -7.70 -1.55 11.48
N ILE A 279 -8.65 -0.95 10.76
CA ILE A 279 -8.53 0.35 10.08
C ILE A 279 -9.56 1.31 10.68
N PRO A 280 -9.13 2.29 11.50
CA PRO A 280 -10.03 3.23 12.15
C PRO A 280 -10.42 4.36 11.20
N LEU A 281 -11.72 4.57 11.02
CA LEU A 281 -12.33 5.67 10.28
C LEU A 281 -13.07 6.62 11.25
N GLN A 282 -13.54 7.78 10.74
CA GLN A 282 -14.28 8.72 11.59
C GLN A 282 -15.65 8.16 12.06
N HIS A 283 -16.31 7.32 11.25
CA HIS A 283 -17.66 6.79 11.53
C HIS A 283 -17.70 5.33 11.96
N ARG A 284 -16.71 4.52 11.64
CA ARG A 284 -16.65 3.07 11.91
C ARG A 284 -15.21 2.58 11.95
N THR A 285 -15.03 1.32 12.32
CA THR A 285 -13.75 0.63 12.15
C THR A 285 -13.90 -0.49 11.11
N GLY A 286 -13.04 -0.48 10.10
CA GLY A 286 -12.90 -1.58 9.15
C GLY A 286 -12.04 -2.68 9.74
N ASN A 287 -12.50 -3.92 9.65
CA ASN A 287 -11.76 -5.09 10.12
C ASN A 287 -11.76 -6.17 9.06
N GLY A 288 -10.74 -7.03 9.11
CA GLY A 288 -10.78 -8.28 8.38
C GLY A 288 -9.66 -9.20 8.79
N HIS A 289 -9.87 -10.48 8.52
CA HIS A 289 -8.95 -11.56 8.84
C HIS A 289 -8.48 -12.21 7.53
N VAL A 290 -7.19 -12.06 7.23
CA VAL A 290 -6.47 -12.75 6.15
C VAL A 290 -5.99 -14.08 6.70
N TYR A 291 -6.25 -15.18 6.01
CA TYR A 291 -5.88 -16.51 6.50
C TYR A 291 -5.59 -17.49 5.35
N SER A 292 -4.90 -18.56 5.70
CA SER A 292 -4.63 -19.64 4.77
C SER A 292 -5.64 -20.78 4.97
N SER A 293 -6.38 -21.11 3.90
CA SER A 293 -7.33 -22.23 3.90
C SER A 293 -6.68 -23.59 4.08
N GLN A 294 -5.37 -23.67 3.87
CA GLN A 294 -4.59 -24.88 4.14
C GLN A 294 -4.45 -25.17 5.65
N PHE A 295 -4.52 -24.14 6.51
CA PHE A 295 -4.23 -24.25 7.93
C PHE A 295 -5.43 -23.96 8.84
N THR A 296 -6.53 -23.42 8.30
CA THR A 296 -7.76 -23.15 9.07
C THR A 296 -8.99 -23.21 8.18
N THR A 297 -10.19 -23.29 8.78
CA THR A 297 -11.47 -23.26 8.06
C THR A 297 -12.06 -21.87 8.05
N ASP A 298 -13.03 -21.62 7.12
CA ASP A 298 -13.72 -20.33 7.00
C ASP A 298 -14.51 -20.01 8.29
N GLU A 299 -15.14 -21.00 8.91
CA GLU A 299 -15.91 -20.84 10.17
C GLU A 299 -14.98 -20.41 11.31
N ARG A 300 -13.84 -21.08 11.46
CA ARG A 300 -12.86 -20.74 12.48
C ARG A 300 -12.25 -19.35 12.29
N ALA A 301 -12.02 -18.98 11.05
CA ALA A 301 -11.55 -17.64 10.70
C ALA A 301 -12.60 -16.57 11.03
N ALA A 302 -13.89 -16.85 10.81
CA ALA A 302 -14.99 -15.97 11.17
C ALA A 302 -15.12 -15.82 12.70
N ASP A 303 -15.02 -16.89 13.45
CA ASP A 303 -15.06 -16.86 14.92
C ASP A 303 -13.92 -16.02 15.50
N ILE A 304 -12.69 -16.16 14.95
CA ILE A 304 -11.54 -15.35 15.34
C ILE A 304 -11.81 -13.87 15.03
N LEU A 305 -12.27 -13.56 13.82
CA LEU A 305 -12.56 -12.18 13.43
C LEU A 305 -13.59 -11.53 14.35
N LEU A 306 -14.73 -12.20 14.54
CA LEU A 306 -15.85 -11.65 15.30
C LEU A 306 -15.54 -11.51 16.80
N SER A 307 -14.81 -12.47 17.39
CA SER A 307 -14.41 -12.40 18.80
C SER A 307 -13.33 -11.35 19.11
N ASN A 308 -12.66 -10.83 18.09
CA ASN A 308 -11.59 -9.83 18.23
C ASN A 308 -11.98 -8.43 17.70
N LEU A 309 -13.27 -8.16 17.47
CA LEU A 309 -13.76 -6.82 17.17
C LEU A 309 -13.75 -5.94 18.43
N ASP A 310 -13.42 -4.67 18.27
CA ASP A 310 -13.51 -3.70 19.39
C ASP A 310 -14.96 -3.30 19.69
N GLY A 311 -15.81 -3.22 18.66
CA GLY A 311 -17.21 -2.84 18.74
C GLY A 311 -18.13 -3.87 18.10
N LYS A 312 -19.45 -3.63 18.19
CA LYS A 312 -20.44 -4.51 17.58
C LYS A 312 -20.30 -4.54 16.05
N ALA A 313 -20.35 -5.73 15.46
CA ALA A 313 -20.37 -5.88 14.00
C ALA A 313 -21.57 -5.14 13.37
N LEU A 314 -21.32 -4.42 12.28
CA LEU A 314 -22.34 -3.65 11.55
C LEU A 314 -22.90 -4.42 10.34
N ALA A 315 -22.30 -5.55 9.99
CA ALA A 315 -22.73 -6.45 8.93
C ALA A 315 -22.20 -7.85 9.19
N ASP A 316 -22.65 -8.82 8.40
CA ASP A 316 -22.04 -10.15 8.37
C ASP A 316 -20.65 -10.11 7.71
N PRO A 317 -19.71 -10.99 8.11
CA PRO A 317 -18.40 -11.09 7.48
C PRO A 317 -18.51 -11.44 6.00
N LYS A 318 -17.93 -10.61 5.14
CA LYS A 318 -17.91 -10.81 3.68
C LYS A 318 -16.69 -11.64 3.29
N PRO A 319 -16.87 -12.83 2.70
CA PRO A 319 -15.75 -13.65 2.27
C PRO A 319 -15.12 -13.12 0.97
N LEU A 320 -13.80 -13.20 0.91
CA LEU A 320 -12.96 -12.87 -0.24
C LEU A 320 -12.01 -14.03 -0.49
N ARG A 321 -11.79 -14.35 -1.76
CA ARG A 321 -10.79 -15.33 -2.21
C ARG A 321 -9.82 -14.64 -3.14
N PHE A 322 -8.56 -14.93 -3.00
CA PHE A 322 -7.52 -14.33 -3.82
C PHE A 322 -6.32 -15.28 -4.00
N THR A 323 -5.50 -14.97 -4.95
CA THR A 323 -4.18 -15.56 -5.16
C THR A 323 -3.16 -14.45 -5.08
N SER A 324 -2.18 -14.57 -4.17
CA SER A 324 -1.05 -13.64 -4.14
C SER A 324 -0.18 -13.84 -5.37
N GLY A 325 0.10 -12.76 -6.08
CA GLY A 325 0.85 -12.83 -7.34
C GLY A 325 0.53 -11.68 -8.28
N LYS A 326 1.00 -11.78 -9.51
CA LYS A 326 0.78 -10.78 -10.56
C LYS A 326 0.66 -11.40 -11.94
N ARG A 327 0.10 -10.66 -12.89
CA ARG A 327 0.20 -11.00 -14.33
C ARG A 327 1.66 -10.87 -14.78
N ARG A 328 2.12 -11.76 -15.67
CA ARG A 328 3.46 -11.68 -16.26
C ARG A 328 3.70 -10.41 -17.06
N LYS A 329 2.61 -9.83 -17.58
CA LYS A 329 2.61 -8.51 -18.19
C LYS A 329 1.43 -7.70 -17.64
N LEU A 330 1.71 -6.49 -17.18
CA LEU A 330 0.67 -5.54 -16.79
C LEU A 330 0.23 -4.67 -17.96
N TRP A 331 1.05 -4.58 -19.00
CA TRP A 331 0.70 -3.98 -20.28
C TRP A 331 0.95 -4.98 -21.40
N ASP A 332 -0.09 -5.36 -22.10
CA ASP A 332 -0.01 -6.18 -23.32
C ASP A 332 -0.90 -5.57 -24.41
N ARG A 333 -0.34 -5.37 -25.60
CA ARG A 333 -1.00 -4.70 -26.74
C ARG A 333 -1.54 -3.32 -26.32
N ASN A 334 -2.84 -3.08 -26.50
CA ASN A 334 -3.51 -1.84 -26.10
C ASN A 334 -4.29 -1.97 -24.77
N VAL A 335 -3.90 -2.89 -23.90
CA VAL A 335 -4.54 -3.10 -22.59
C VAL A 335 -3.50 -2.95 -21.48
N ILE A 336 -3.82 -2.11 -20.49
CA ILE A 336 -3.03 -1.96 -19.26
C ILE A 336 -3.89 -2.37 -18.07
N ALA A 337 -3.41 -3.32 -17.29
CA ALA A 337 -4.06 -3.75 -16.06
C ALA A 337 -3.68 -2.87 -14.89
N LEU A 338 -4.66 -2.40 -14.13
CA LEU A 338 -4.48 -1.61 -12.91
C LEU A 338 -5.23 -2.25 -11.73
N GLY A 339 -4.61 -2.16 -10.56
CA GLY A 339 -5.16 -2.76 -9.35
C GLY A 339 -5.22 -4.28 -9.43
N LEU A 340 -6.30 -4.88 -8.92
CA LEU A 340 -6.42 -6.32 -8.75
C LEU A 340 -6.43 -7.11 -10.08
N ALA A 341 -6.67 -6.45 -11.21
CA ALA A 341 -6.58 -7.08 -12.54
C ALA A 341 -5.12 -7.38 -12.93
N GLY A 342 -4.18 -6.55 -12.49
CA GLY A 342 -2.75 -6.75 -12.72
C GLY A 342 -2.09 -7.69 -11.74
N GLY A 343 -2.55 -7.73 -10.50
CA GLY A 343 -1.99 -8.56 -9.45
C GLY A 343 -2.55 -8.20 -8.07
N PHE A 344 -2.28 -9.06 -7.11
CA PHE A 344 -2.68 -8.85 -5.74
C PHE A 344 -1.59 -9.31 -4.77
N LEU A 345 -1.37 -8.50 -3.79
CA LEU A 345 -0.61 -8.81 -2.59
C LEU A 345 -1.48 -8.47 -1.38
N GLU A 346 -1.47 -9.35 -0.39
CA GLU A 346 -2.24 -9.12 0.83
C GLU A 346 -1.95 -7.75 1.46
N PRO A 347 -2.94 -7.08 2.09
CA PRO A 347 -2.85 -5.67 2.45
C PRO A 347 -2.02 -5.39 3.71
N LEU A 348 -1.06 -6.26 4.04
CA LEU A 348 -0.24 -6.21 5.26
C LEU A 348 0.47 -4.86 5.42
N GLU A 349 1.03 -4.36 4.32
CA GLU A 349 1.74 -3.07 4.27
C GLU A 349 0.99 -1.98 3.49
N SER A 350 -0.31 -2.20 3.22
CA SER A 350 -1.22 -1.21 2.62
C SER A 350 -0.80 -0.75 1.21
N THR A 351 -0.30 -1.66 0.39
CA THR A 351 0.30 -1.36 -0.93
C THR A 351 -0.68 -1.36 -2.11
N ALA A 352 -1.93 -1.80 -1.91
CA ALA A 352 -2.89 -1.97 -3.02
C ALA A 352 -3.15 -0.65 -3.79
N ILE A 353 -3.46 0.43 -3.09
CA ILE A 353 -3.69 1.77 -3.70
C ILE A 353 -2.40 2.35 -4.29
N TYR A 354 -1.26 2.10 -3.63
CA TYR A 354 0.05 2.51 -4.15
C TYR A 354 0.36 1.87 -5.50
N LEU A 355 0.13 0.56 -5.68
CA LEU A 355 0.35 -0.13 -6.95
C LEU A 355 -0.52 0.43 -8.09
N VAL A 356 -1.75 0.83 -7.80
CA VAL A 356 -2.61 1.54 -8.76
C VAL A 356 -1.98 2.88 -9.14
N GLN A 357 -1.59 3.67 -8.15
CA GLN A 357 -0.95 4.97 -8.35
C GLN A 357 0.34 4.85 -9.18
N ALA A 358 1.20 3.89 -8.83
CA ALA A 358 2.46 3.64 -9.54
C ALA A 358 2.21 3.22 -11.00
N GLY A 359 1.21 2.37 -11.24
CA GLY A 359 0.80 1.99 -12.59
C GLY A 359 0.29 3.18 -13.42
N ILE A 360 -0.52 4.07 -12.82
CA ILE A 360 -0.97 5.30 -13.48
C ILE A 360 0.21 6.23 -13.78
N ASN A 361 1.10 6.48 -12.82
CA ASN A 361 2.26 7.34 -13.02
C ASN A 361 3.18 6.79 -14.12
N ARG A 362 3.37 5.48 -14.16
CA ARG A 362 4.17 4.80 -15.20
C ARG A 362 3.52 4.94 -16.57
N LEU A 363 2.18 4.76 -16.67
CA LEU A 363 1.44 5.03 -17.91
C LEU A 363 1.63 6.48 -18.37
N MET A 364 1.50 7.45 -17.47
CA MET A 364 1.67 8.87 -17.83
C MET A 364 3.08 9.19 -18.31
N SER A 365 4.10 8.55 -17.75
CA SER A 365 5.50 8.72 -18.14
C SER A 365 5.84 8.05 -19.48
N LEU A 366 5.18 6.93 -19.79
CA LEU A 366 5.38 6.11 -20.99
C LEU A 366 4.16 6.19 -21.93
N PHE A 367 3.45 7.31 -21.93
CA PHE A 367 2.18 7.43 -22.65
C PHE A 367 2.35 7.13 -24.15
N PRO A 368 1.60 6.15 -24.70
CA PRO A 368 1.82 5.65 -26.05
C PRO A 368 1.11 6.51 -27.14
N ASN A 369 1.46 6.21 -28.38
CA ASN A 369 0.57 6.39 -29.52
C ASN A 369 -0.37 5.17 -29.67
N ALA A 370 -1.27 5.18 -30.65
CA ALA A 370 -2.25 4.12 -30.86
C ALA A 370 -1.64 2.78 -31.35
N ASP A 371 -0.35 2.77 -31.70
CA ASP A 371 0.34 1.53 -32.08
C ASP A 371 0.86 0.76 -30.86
N CYS A 372 0.86 1.42 -29.68
CA CYS A 372 1.30 0.84 -28.41
C CYS A 372 2.64 0.12 -28.54
N ASP A 373 3.69 0.89 -28.87
CA ASP A 373 5.03 0.36 -29.19
C ASP A 373 5.53 -0.64 -28.14
N VAL A 374 6.06 -1.76 -28.58
CA VAL A 374 6.54 -2.86 -27.72
C VAL A 374 7.67 -2.42 -26.82
N ALA A 375 8.51 -1.44 -27.22
CA ALA A 375 9.58 -0.92 -26.37
C ALA A 375 9.01 -0.22 -25.14
N LEU A 376 7.91 0.55 -25.27
CA LEU A 376 7.21 1.16 -24.12
C LEU A 376 6.59 0.11 -23.21
N GLN A 377 5.94 -0.91 -23.80
CA GLN A 377 5.38 -2.03 -23.04
C GLN A 377 6.46 -2.76 -22.22
N ASN A 378 7.61 -3.04 -22.83
CA ASN A 378 8.70 -3.73 -22.17
C ASN A 378 9.24 -2.94 -20.97
N VAL A 379 9.46 -1.63 -21.11
CA VAL A 379 9.92 -0.78 -20.00
C VAL A 379 8.86 -0.70 -18.90
N TYR A 380 7.58 -0.54 -19.28
CA TYR A 380 6.48 -0.53 -18.31
C TYR A 380 6.44 -1.82 -17.49
N ASN A 381 6.49 -2.97 -18.16
CA ASN A 381 6.41 -4.28 -17.53
C ASN A 381 7.64 -4.54 -16.65
N GLN A 382 8.85 -4.24 -17.13
CA GLN A 382 10.08 -4.40 -16.34
C GLN A 382 10.07 -3.59 -15.03
N GLN A 383 9.62 -2.34 -15.09
CA GLN A 383 9.49 -1.51 -13.88
C GLN A 383 8.41 -2.03 -12.93
N ALA A 384 7.29 -2.52 -13.49
CA ALA A 384 6.22 -3.10 -12.71
C ALA A 384 6.65 -4.41 -12.04
N ASP A 385 7.37 -5.27 -12.76
CA ASP A 385 7.91 -6.52 -12.24
C ASP A 385 8.82 -6.27 -11.03
N PHE A 386 9.79 -5.36 -11.20
CA PHE A 386 10.70 -4.97 -10.12
C PHE A 386 9.94 -4.48 -8.88
N GLU A 387 8.94 -3.62 -9.07
CA GLU A 387 8.16 -3.05 -7.96
C GLU A 387 7.34 -4.13 -7.22
N TYR A 388 6.63 -4.99 -7.94
CA TYR A 388 5.87 -6.09 -7.34
C TYR A 388 6.77 -7.08 -6.59
N GLU A 389 7.92 -7.43 -7.16
CA GLU A 389 8.87 -8.36 -6.53
C GLU A 389 9.47 -7.77 -5.25
N ARG A 390 9.83 -6.48 -5.23
CA ARG A 390 10.36 -5.83 -4.01
C ARG A 390 9.31 -5.74 -2.92
N ILE A 391 8.05 -5.45 -3.25
CA ILE A 391 6.95 -5.47 -2.29
C ILE A 391 6.69 -6.90 -1.80
N ARG A 392 6.66 -7.89 -2.71
CA ARG A 392 6.55 -9.31 -2.35
C ARG A 392 7.62 -9.72 -1.33
N ASP A 393 8.87 -9.41 -1.58
CA ASP A 393 10.00 -9.76 -0.71
C ASP A 393 9.84 -9.14 0.68
N PHE A 394 9.38 -7.88 0.73
CA PHE A 394 9.11 -7.23 2.01
C PHE A 394 7.93 -7.86 2.77
N LEU A 395 6.89 -8.30 2.08
CA LEU A 395 5.79 -9.05 2.72
C LEU A 395 6.26 -10.42 3.23
N ILE A 396 7.05 -11.16 2.43
CA ILE A 396 7.61 -12.45 2.82
C ILE A 396 8.49 -12.29 4.06
N LEU A 397 9.26 -11.20 4.17
CA LEU A 397 10.08 -10.91 5.35
C LEU A 397 9.28 -10.99 6.65
N HIS A 398 8.08 -10.39 6.70
CA HIS A 398 7.23 -10.38 7.90
C HIS A 398 6.86 -11.80 8.36
N TYR A 399 6.66 -12.70 7.43
CA TYR A 399 6.35 -14.11 7.72
C TYR A 399 7.58 -14.92 8.05
N HIS A 400 8.69 -14.66 7.37
CA HIS A 400 9.88 -15.52 7.46
C HIS A 400 10.70 -15.27 8.72
N VAL A 401 10.87 -14.02 9.15
CA VAL A 401 11.72 -13.70 10.31
C VAL A 401 11.01 -13.86 11.65
N THR A 402 9.79 -14.37 11.66
CA THR A 402 9.05 -14.69 12.88
C THR A 402 9.78 -15.72 13.75
N GLN A 403 9.63 -15.62 15.06
CA GLN A 403 10.11 -16.60 16.04
C GLN A 403 8.97 -17.51 16.56
N ARG A 404 7.78 -17.38 15.99
CA ARG A 404 6.60 -18.19 16.39
C ARG A 404 6.74 -19.62 15.93
N THR A 405 6.37 -20.54 16.84
CA THR A 405 6.38 -22.01 16.62
C THR A 405 5.07 -22.67 17.06
N ASP A 406 4.07 -21.84 17.40
CA ASP A 406 2.82 -22.26 18.05
C ASP A 406 1.78 -22.85 17.08
N SER A 407 2.04 -22.86 15.78
CA SER A 407 1.16 -23.45 14.79
C SER A 407 1.90 -24.02 13.57
N ALA A 408 1.23 -24.88 12.81
CA ALA A 408 1.75 -25.43 11.57
C ALA A 408 1.99 -24.32 10.52
N PHE A 409 1.12 -23.29 10.47
CA PHE A 409 1.27 -22.13 9.60
C PHE A 409 2.58 -21.37 9.88
N TRP A 410 2.83 -20.97 11.12
CA TRP A 410 4.03 -20.23 11.49
C TRP A 410 5.31 -21.07 11.32
N ASN A 411 5.24 -22.37 11.59
CA ASN A 411 6.36 -23.27 11.29
C ASN A 411 6.65 -23.37 9.81
N HIS A 412 5.62 -23.42 8.96
CA HIS A 412 5.78 -23.44 7.50
C HIS A 412 6.47 -22.15 6.99
N VAL A 413 5.91 -20.98 7.28
CA VAL A 413 6.42 -19.70 6.74
C VAL A 413 7.80 -19.33 7.27
N ARG A 414 8.11 -19.69 8.52
CA ARG A 414 9.41 -19.46 9.15
C ARG A 414 10.54 -20.29 8.53
N THR A 415 10.24 -21.48 8.00
CA THR A 415 11.24 -22.43 7.51
C THR A 415 11.24 -22.58 5.98
N MET A 416 10.33 -21.91 5.27
CA MET A 416 10.27 -21.98 3.82
C MET A 416 11.54 -21.35 3.19
N ARG A 417 11.92 -21.84 2.00
CA ARG A 417 12.92 -21.15 1.18
C ARG A 417 12.33 -19.86 0.64
N VAL A 418 13.01 -18.74 0.87
CA VAL A 418 12.60 -17.43 0.37
C VAL A 418 13.28 -17.12 -0.96
N PRO A 419 12.84 -16.09 -1.72
CA PRO A 419 13.56 -15.62 -2.90
C PRO A 419 15.01 -15.25 -2.58
N ASP A 420 15.93 -15.54 -3.48
CA ASP A 420 17.35 -15.23 -3.30
C ASP A 420 17.58 -13.74 -3.04
N SER A 421 16.80 -12.87 -3.70
CA SER A 421 16.81 -11.41 -3.47
C SER A 421 16.46 -10.99 -2.04
N LEU A 422 15.55 -11.69 -1.39
CA LEU A 422 15.22 -11.45 0.03
C LEU A 422 16.30 -12.03 0.94
N GLN A 423 16.82 -13.21 0.62
CA GLN A 423 17.89 -13.85 1.39
C GLN A 423 19.14 -12.96 1.45
N GLU A 424 19.52 -12.34 0.32
CA GLU A 424 20.64 -11.38 0.27
C GLU A 424 20.45 -10.22 1.25
N TYR A 425 19.23 -9.64 1.36
CA TYR A 425 18.94 -8.57 2.30
C TYR A 425 19.02 -9.04 3.75
N ILE A 426 18.49 -10.22 4.04
CA ILE A 426 18.56 -10.82 5.38
C ILE A 426 20.02 -11.08 5.77
N ASP A 427 20.80 -11.69 4.89
CA ASP A 427 22.21 -12.02 5.15
C ASP A 427 23.06 -10.77 5.38
N LEU A 428 22.86 -9.73 4.57
CA LEU A 428 23.55 -8.47 4.70
C LEU A 428 23.19 -7.80 6.05
N PHE A 429 21.92 -7.76 6.40
CA PHE A 429 21.48 -7.20 7.68
C PHE A 429 22.05 -7.98 8.87
N VAL A 430 21.98 -9.30 8.83
CA VAL A 430 22.51 -10.18 9.89
C VAL A 430 24.04 -10.03 10.01
N ALA A 431 24.74 -9.75 8.94
CA ALA A 431 26.18 -9.54 9.00
C ALA A 431 26.54 -8.35 9.86
N ASN A 432 25.99 -7.16 9.61
CA ASN A 432 26.38 -5.93 10.31
C ASN A 432 25.31 -4.82 10.31
N GLY A 433 24.04 -5.18 10.18
CA GLY A 433 22.93 -4.21 10.22
C GLY A 433 22.81 -3.32 8.99
N GLN A 434 23.46 -3.68 7.88
CA GLN A 434 23.38 -2.90 6.65
C GLN A 434 22.20 -3.31 5.79
N PHE A 435 21.71 -2.35 5.03
CA PHE A 435 20.73 -2.52 3.98
C PHE A 435 21.05 -1.54 2.85
N PHE A 436 21.07 -2.01 1.63
CA PHE A 436 21.24 -1.17 0.45
C PHE A 436 20.02 -1.30 -0.46
N ARG A 437 19.37 -0.16 -0.69
CA ARG A 437 18.24 -0.07 -1.59
C ARG A 437 18.68 -0.24 -3.04
N ASN A 438 18.04 -1.15 -3.76
CA ASN A 438 18.24 -1.33 -5.19
C ASN A 438 17.26 -0.44 -5.97
N GLY A 439 17.78 0.61 -6.62
CA GLY A 439 16.96 1.49 -7.45
C GLY A 439 15.88 2.25 -6.68
N THR A 440 14.66 2.25 -7.21
CA THR A 440 13.51 3.02 -6.72
C THR A 440 12.53 2.19 -5.89
N GLU A 441 13.01 1.26 -5.10
CA GLU A 441 12.16 0.44 -4.22
C GLU A 441 11.27 1.31 -3.32
N MET A 442 10.04 0.85 -3.11
CA MET A 442 9.08 1.54 -2.26
C MET A 442 9.53 1.59 -0.80
N PHE A 443 9.97 0.45 -0.25
CA PHE A 443 10.43 0.34 1.12
C PHE A 443 11.92 0.65 1.24
N GLY A 444 12.24 1.69 1.99
CA GLY A 444 13.63 2.11 2.23
C GLY A 444 14.24 1.47 3.48
N LEU A 445 15.50 1.84 3.77
CA LEU A 445 16.28 1.38 4.91
C LEU A 445 15.47 1.36 6.21
N THR A 446 14.78 2.45 6.54
CA THR A 446 14.02 2.58 7.78
C THR A 446 12.95 1.50 7.92
N SER A 447 12.23 1.17 6.85
CA SER A 447 11.21 0.11 6.85
C SER A 447 11.82 -1.26 7.14
N TRP A 448 12.88 -1.63 6.41
CA TRP A 448 13.56 -2.90 6.59
C TRP A 448 14.13 -3.06 8.00
N VAL A 449 14.81 -2.04 8.51
CA VAL A 449 15.38 -2.04 9.86
C VAL A 449 14.29 -2.18 10.93
N GLN A 450 13.18 -1.46 10.80
CA GLN A 450 12.09 -1.53 11.78
C GLN A 450 11.45 -2.92 11.83
N VAL A 451 11.20 -3.54 10.68
CA VAL A 451 10.58 -4.87 10.63
C VAL A 451 11.54 -5.95 11.15
N MET A 452 12.80 -5.96 10.69
CA MET A 452 13.79 -6.93 11.14
C MET A 452 14.01 -6.86 12.64
N LEU A 453 14.31 -5.68 13.17
CA LEU A 453 14.51 -5.48 14.60
C LEU A 453 13.23 -5.68 15.41
N GLY A 454 12.09 -5.24 14.90
CA GLY A 454 10.78 -5.38 15.54
C GLY A 454 10.35 -6.83 15.74
N GLN A 455 10.78 -7.73 14.85
CA GLN A 455 10.55 -9.18 14.99
C GLN A 455 11.72 -9.92 15.65
N GLY A 456 12.70 -9.19 16.18
CA GLY A 456 13.80 -9.76 16.94
C GLY A 456 14.94 -10.35 16.10
N LEU A 457 15.04 -9.98 14.82
CA LEU A 457 16.21 -10.27 14.02
C LEU A 457 17.27 -9.19 14.25
N TYR A 458 18.35 -9.56 14.93
CA TYR A 458 19.46 -8.64 15.25
C TYR A 458 20.70 -9.00 14.44
N PRO A 459 21.48 -7.99 13.99
CA PRO A 459 22.76 -8.25 13.36
C PRO A 459 23.80 -8.72 14.37
N ARG A 460 24.81 -9.45 13.87
CA ARG A 460 25.92 -9.97 14.69
C ARG A 460 26.85 -8.87 15.19
N THR A 461 26.95 -7.79 14.43
CA THR A 461 27.79 -6.62 14.75
C THR A 461 27.19 -5.38 14.07
N TYR A 462 27.89 -4.27 14.15
CA TYR A 462 27.55 -2.98 13.54
C TYR A 462 28.71 -2.53 12.62
N HIS A 463 28.52 -1.43 11.89
CA HIS A 463 29.53 -0.89 10.98
C HIS A 463 30.80 -0.44 11.75
N PRO A 464 32.02 -0.92 11.39
CA PRO A 464 33.25 -0.66 12.17
C PRO A 464 33.60 0.82 12.33
N ALA A 465 33.22 1.70 11.40
CA ALA A 465 33.48 3.13 11.52
C ALA A 465 32.77 3.78 12.72
N VAL A 466 31.76 3.13 13.30
CA VAL A 466 31.12 3.60 14.54
C VAL A 466 32.07 3.52 15.74
N ASP A 467 33.15 2.72 15.67
CA ASP A 467 34.14 2.64 16.75
C ASP A 467 35.02 3.90 16.87
N TRP A 468 34.97 4.79 15.88
CA TRP A 468 35.71 6.06 15.94
C TRP A 468 35.02 7.13 16.80
N ILE A 469 33.73 6.96 17.16
CA ILE A 469 33.09 7.83 18.13
C ILE A 469 33.41 7.33 19.57
N SER A 470 33.71 8.26 20.47
CA SER A 470 33.90 7.91 21.88
C SER A 470 32.60 7.40 22.52
N ASP A 471 32.69 6.55 23.54
CA ASP A 471 31.51 6.03 24.23
C ASP A 471 30.66 7.15 24.86
N SER A 472 31.32 8.21 25.40
CA SER A 472 30.62 9.37 25.95
C SER A 472 29.83 10.13 24.89
N ASP A 473 30.40 10.34 23.71
CA ASP A 473 29.71 11.04 22.60
C ASP A 473 28.61 10.19 22.02
N LEU A 474 28.82 8.87 21.90
CA LEU A 474 27.80 7.92 21.48
C LEU A 474 26.57 7.96 22.40
N HIS A 475 26.78 7.89 23.69
CA HIS A 475 25.69 7.94 24.67
C HIS A 475 24.99 9.30 24.65
N ALA A 476 25.75 10.41 24.58
CA ALA A 476 25.17 11.73 24.42
C ALA A 476 24.33 11.88 23.16
N LEU A 477 24.76 11.30 22.04
CA LEU A 477 24.02 11.26 20.78
C LEU A 477 22.68 10.54 20.92
N VAL A 478 22.69 9.32 21.46
CA VAL A 478 21.48 8.50 21.63
C VAL A 478 20.48 9.21 22.55
N ASP A 479 20.94 9.74 23.67
CA ASP A 479 20.12 10.51 24.61
C ASP A 479 19.58 11.82 23.98
N HIS A 480 20.38 12.48 23.13
CA HIS A 480 19.95 13.68 22.42
C HIS A 480 18.80 13.39 21.45
N VAL A 481 18.91 12.35 20.61
CA VAL A 481 17.84 11.98 19.67
C VAL A 481 16.55 11.67 20.42
N GLU A 482 16.61 10.93 21.52
CA GLU A 482 15.43 10.62 22.33
C GLU A 482 14.78 11.90 22.89
N LYS A 483 15.58 12.84 23.42
CA LYS A 483 15.09 14.15 23.91
C LYS A 483 14.45 14.98 22.81
N VAL A 484 15.03 14.99 21.61
CA VAL A 484 14.47 15.69 20.45
C VAL A 484 13.12 15.10 20.06
N VAL A 485 12.99 13.78 20.00
CA VAL A 485 11.71 13.11 19.74
C VAL A 485 10.68 13.47 20.81
N ALA A 486 11.04 13.40 22.09
CA ALA A 486 10.13 13.70 23.20
C ALA A 486 9.66 15.17 23.19
N SER A 487 10.55 16.12 22.89
CA SER A 487 10.19 17.54 22.80
C SER A 487 9.22 17.82 21.66
N ASN A 488 9.45 17.22 20.48
CA ASN A 488 8.55 17.38 19.33
C ASN A 488 7.18 16.68 19.57
N LEU A 489 7.16 15.54 20.24
CA LEU A 489 5.94 14.84 20.63
C LEU A 489 5.04 15.70 21.53
N SER A 490 5.61 16.53 22.40
CA SER A 490 4.86 17.42 23.28
C SER A 490 4.03 18.47 22.52
N LEU A 491 4.45 18.83 21.31
CA LEU A 491 3.79 19.81 20.44
C LEU A 491 2.63 19.21 19.64
N MET A 492 2.52 17.88 19.57
CA MET A 492 1.48 17.21 18.79
C MET A 492 0.17 17.13 19.57
N PRO A 493 -0.96 17.59 19.00
CA PRO A 493 -2.29 17.40 19.58
C PRO A 493 -2.74 15.93 19.55
N ALA A 494 -3.85 15.63 20.21
CA ALA A 494 -4.52 14.36 20.01
C ALA A 494 -5.07 14.28 18.59
N HIS A 495 -5.07 13.07 18.01
CA HIS A 495 -5.46 12.83 16.63
C HIS A 495 -6.90 13.23 16.32
N ASP A 496 -7.82 12.91 17.21
CA ASP A 496 -9.23 13.31 17.12
C ASP A 496 -9.42 14.82 17.19
N GLN A 497 -8.65 15.52 18.02
CA GLN A 497 -8.66 16.97 18.08
C GLN A 497 -8.14 17.61 16.79
N PHE A 498 -7.11 17.02 16.18
CA PHE A 498 -6.61 17.45 14.87
C PHE A 498 -7.69 17.29 13.80
N ILE A 499 -8.32 16.10 13.72
CA ILE A 499 -9.41 15.82 12.78
C ILE A 499 -10.57 16.81 12.99
N ALA A 500 -10.99 17.01 14.24
CA ALA A 500 -12.13 17.90 14.57
C ALA A 500 -11.90 19.35 14.10
N ARG A 501 -10.64 19.82 14.14
CA ARG A 501 -10.30 21.19 13.70
C ARG A 501 -10.18 21.35 12.19
N CYS A 502 -9.64 20.34 11.51
CA CYS A 502 -9.20 20.49 10.12
C CYS A 502 -10.14 19.80 9.10
N CYS A 503 -10.71 18.65 9.43
CA CYS A 503 -11.33 17.76 8.45
C CYS A 503 -12.41 16.85 9.00
N ALA A 504 -13.16 17.30 10.03
CA ALA A 504 -14.29 16.56 10.55
C ALA A 504 -15.30 16.25 9.44
N ALA A 505 -15.67 14.98 9.33
CA ALA A 505 -16.72 14.56 8.44
C ALA A 505 -18.10 15.02 8.99
N PRO A 506 -19.10 15.28 8.12
CA PRO A 506 -20.46 15.54 8.56
C PRO A 506 -20.96 14.40 9.45
N ALA A 507 -21.69 14.74 10.51
CA ALA A 507 -22.43 13.73 11.25
C ALA A 507 -23.42 13.05 10.29
N GLY A 508 -23.33 11.74 10.15
CA GLY A 508 -24.19 10.94 9.29
C GLY A 508 -25.61 10.84 9.85
#